data_dc647836605edaa9f7f0dfb6a7e2d1ac
#
_entry.id   dc647836605edaa9f7f0dfb6a7e2d1ac
#
_cell.length_a   1.000
_cell.length_b   1.000
_cell.length_c   1.000
_cell.angle_alpha   90.00
_cell.angle_beta   90.00
_cell.angle_gamma   90.00
#
_symmetry.space_group_name_H-M   'P 1'
#
loop_
_entity.id
_entity.type
_entity.pdbx_description
1 polymer ?
#
loop_
_entity_poly.entity_id
_entity_poly.type
_entity_poly.pdbx_seq_one_letter_code
_entity_poly.pdbx_strand_id
1 'polypeptide(L)'
;HEAPGQFEHGRMMRTAGPCSNAPARSLRCRPAMQVTAHDVQQAHAAIKSHIQHTPTIEAPRLGEMLGLRLWLKLETMQFTGSFKDRGSCLKLQRLAQSANPPAGVAAASAGNHAQGVAYHARRLGLKATIVMPLTTPFSKIERTEGLGAEVVLRGESVAESTVHAKELAAQRNYAFVHPYDDPLIVAGQGTAAIEMLADQPAIDTLVIPVGGGGLCAGMALWAKHVNPNCRVYGVQTAMCPSMRAAIRGEPVPAMHTHTLADGIAVKTPGVVTAEILKQLVDDILLVDEVDVETAVQVLAAQQKVVAEGAGAAGFAAVTRHAHLLRGRNVGVVLCGGNIDRRMLATVLLRGLKRDGKIAKLRIAIHD
;
A
#
# COMPACT_ATOMS: atom_id res chain seq x y z
N HIS A 1 41.02 -84.93 26.12
CA HIS A 1 41.72 -84.30 27.22
C HIS A 1 41.15 -82.93 27.39
N GLU A 2 40.44 -82.96 28.34
CA GLU A 2 40.23 -82.24 29.61
C GLU A 2 39.49 -80.93 29.50
N ALA A 3 38.29 -81.02 30.05
CA ALA A 3 37.49 -79.85 30.61
C ALA A 3 38.03 -79.68 32.08
N PRO A 4 37.45 -78.87 32.94
CA PRO A 4 36.50 -77.71 32.82
C PRO A 4 36.89 -76.54 33.79
N GLY A 5 36.17 -75.51 33.81
CA GLY A 5 36.28 -74.45 34.87
C GLY A 5 35.26 -73.33 34.71
N GLN A 6 34.14 -73.50 35.35
CA GLN A 6 33.31 -72.71 36.25
C GLN A 6 33.09 -71.23 36.00
N PHE A 7 31.85 -71.00 35.89
CA PHE A 7 30.95 -69.85 36.16
C PHE A 7 31.43 -68.77 37.15
N GLU A 8 31.20 -67.45 36.71
CA GLU A 8 30.70 -66.44 37.63
C GLU A 8 29.85 -65.40 36.91
N HIS A 9 28.66 -65.17 37.47
CA HIS A 9 27.68 -64.21 37.01
C HIS A 9 28.09 -62.78 37.40
N GLY A 10 28.40 -61.88 36.44
CA GLY A 10 28.58 -60.47 36.62
C GLY A 10 27.47 -59.76 35.92
N ARG A 11 26.47 -59.32 36.70
CA ARG A 11 25.31 -58.47 36.27
C ARG A 11 25.80 -57.03 35.98
N MET A 12 26.03 -56.67 34.74
CA MET A 12 26.41 -55.33 34.34
C MET A 12 25.15 -54.47 34.22
N MET A 13 24.93 -53.57 35.17
CA MET A 13 23.96 -52.50 35.06
C MET A 13 24.36 -51.56 33.92
N ARG A 14 23.50 -51.43 32.90
CA ARG A 14 23.61 -50.37 31.90
C ARG A 14 23.12 -49.07 32.53
N THR A 15 24.01 -48.14 32.82
CA THR A 15 23.72 -46.74 33.13
C THR A 15 23.20 -46.05 31.87
N ALA A 16 21.95 -45.57 31.94
CA ALA A 16 21.39 -44.70 30.92
C ALA A 16 22.18 -43.39 30.89
N GLY A 17 22.76 -43.05 29.73
CA GLY A 17 23.39 -41.78 29.48
C GLY A 17 22.34 -40.63 29.43
N PRO A 18 22.72 -39.41 29.77
CA PRO A 18 21.79 -38.30 29.83
C PRO A 18 21.25 -37.94 28.45
N CYS A 19 19.92 -37.82 28.34
CA CYS A 19 19.25 -37.23 27.20
C CYS A 19 19.83 -35.84 26.89
N SER A 20 20.31 -35.65 25.66
CA SER A 20 20.73 -34.36 25.14
C SER A 20 19.56 -33.37 25.19
N ASN A 21 19.63 -32.38 26.07
CA ASN A 21 18.79 -31.21 26.08
C ASN A 21 19.02 -30.41 24.78
N ALA A 22 18.19 -30.64 23.77
CA ALA A 22 18.05 -29.68 22.70
C ALA A 22 17.57 -28.34 23.30
N PRO A 23 18.19 -27.19 22.99
CA PRO A 23 17.73 -25.91 23.53
C PRO A 23 16.33 -25.64 23.01
N ALA A 24 15.37 -25.51 23.94
CA ALA A 24 14.05 -24.99 23.63
C ALA A 24 14.22 -23.66 22.89
N ARG A 25 13.73 -23.58 21.65
CA ARG A 25 13.62 -22.31 20.92
C ARG A 25 12.88 -21.34 21.84
N SER A 26 13.59 -20.36 22.37
CA SER A 26 13.00 -19.28 23.13
C SER A 26 11.93 -18.66 22.23
N LEU A 27 10.67 -18.75 22.64
CA LEU A 27 9.58 -17.95 22.14
C LEU A 27 9.96 -16.48 22.43
N ARG A 28 10.69 -15.84 21.50
CA ARG A 28 10.90 -14.41 21.59
C ARG A 28 9.50 -13.79 21.55
N CYS A 29 9.11 -13.19 22.65
CA CYS A 29 7.88 -12.40 22.74
C CYS A 29 7.94 -11.38 21.60
N ARG A 30 7.06 -11.50 20.60
CA ARG A 30 6.98 -10.53 19.51
C ARG A 30 6.61 -9.20 20.15
N PRO A 31 7.29 -8.09 19.83
CA PRO A 31 6.85 -6.79 20.32
C PRO A 31 5.39 -6.58 19.92
N ALA A 32 4.59 -6.06 20.83
CA ALA A 32 3.18 -5.77 20.56
C ALA A 32 3.10 -4.78 19.39
N MET A 33 2.33 -5.11 18.36
CA MET A 33 2.11 -4.20 17.23
C MET A 33 1.44 -2.92 17.74
N GLN A 34 1.90 -1.77 17.26
CA GLN A 34 1.33 -0.46 17.61
C GLN A 34 -0.08 -0.26 17.06
N VAL A 35 -0.50 -1.06 16.06
CA VAL A 35 -1.82 -1.05 15.44
C VAL A 35 -2.34 -2.47 15.35
N THR A 36 -3.62 -2.67 15.66
CA THR A 36 -4.30 -3.96 15.69
C THR A 36 -5.51 -3.99 14.76
N ALA A 37 -6.07 -5.17 14.50
CA ALA A 37 -7.34 -5.31 13.77
C ALA A 37 -8.50 -4.62 14.51
N HIS A 38 -8.46 -4.54 15.84
CA HIS A 38 -9.45 -3.83 16.63
C HIS A 38 -9.43 -2.32 16.34
N ASP A 39 -8.25 -1.72 16.18
CA ASP A 39 -8.11 -0.31 15.80
C ASP A 39 -8.69 -0.07 14.41
N VAL A 40 -8.50 -1.00 13.46
CA VAL A 40 -9.10 -0.95 12.12
C VAL A 40 -10.63 -1.01 12.20
N GLN A 41 -11.18 -1.88 13.05
CA GLN A 41 -12.63 -1.99 13.28
C GLN A 41 -13.20 -0.70 13.89
N GLN A 42 -12.55 -0.15 14.90
CA GLN A 42 -12.93 1.14 15.49
C GLN A 42 -12.84 2.29 14.47
N ALA A 43 -11.80 2.29 13.64
CA ALA A 43 -11.64 3.24 12.56
C ALA A 43 -12.83 3.18 11.60
N HIS A 44 -13.23 1.99 11.17
CA HIS A 44 -14.38 1.81 10.28
C HIS A 44 -15.67 2.36 10.90
N ALA A 45 -15.95 2.01 12.15
CA ALA A 45 -17.12 2.54 12.87
C ALA A 45 -17.12 4.09 12.91
N ALA A 46 -15.95 4.70 13.07
CA ALA A 46 -15.80 6.15 13.16
C ALA A 46 -15.96 6.88 11.82
N ILE A 47 -15.49 6.28 10.70
CA ILE A 47 -15.41 7.01 9.43
C ILE A 47 -16.43 6.56 8.37
N LYS A 48 -17.11 5.42 8.51
CA LYS A 48 -17.99 4.84 7.48
C LYS A 48 -19.09 5.79 6.95
N SER A 49 -19.55 6.73 7.75
CA SER A 49 -20.52 7.76 7.33
C SER A 49 -19.88 8.99 6.68
N HIS A 50 -18.56 9.05 6.60
CA HIS A 50 -17.79 10.21 6.16
C HIS A 50 -16.85 9.93 4.99
N ILE A 51 -16.87 8.71 4.50
CA ILE A 51 -16.16 8.22 3.32
C ILE A 51 -17.14 7.50 2.40
N GLN A 52 -16.73 7.23 1.16
CA GLN A 52 -17.51 6.38 0.27
C GLN A 52 -17.27 4.89 0.62
N HIS A 53 -18.33 4.10 0.74
CA HIS A 53 -18.23 2.65 0.60
C HIS A 53 -18.00 2.35 -0.87
N THR A 54 -16.73 2.18 -1.26
CA THR A 54 -16.38 1.98 -2.66
C THR A 54 -16.76 0.58 -3.12
N PRO A 55 -17.21 0.40 -4.37
CA PRO A 55 -17.59 -0.92 -4.87
C PRO A 55 -16.43 -1.92 -4.86
N THR A 56 -16.77 -3.18 -4.57
CA THR A 56 -15.92 -4.35 -4.85
C THR A 56 -16.58 -5.12 -6.00
N ILE A 57 -16.05 -4.97 -7.20
CA ILE A 57 -16.65 -5.55 -8.43
C ILE A 57 -15.90 -6.80 -8.88
N GLU A 58 -16.61 -7.81 -9.36
CA GLU A 58 -16.00 -8.96 -10.02
C GLU A 58 -15.56 -8.58 -11.44
N ALA A 59 -14.39 -9.10 -11.86
CA ALA A 59 -13.85 -8.94 -13.21
C ALA A 59 -13.70 -10.31 -13.90
N PRO A 60 -14.80 -10.99 -14.25
CA PRO A 60 -14.78 -12.39 -14.64
C PRO A 60 -13.94 -12.64 -15.89
N ARG A 61 -14.07 -11.79 -16.92
CA ARG A 61 -13.28 -11.92 -18.15
C ARG A 61 -11.78 -11.85 -17.92
N LEU A 62 -11.33 -10.93 -17.05
CA LEU A 62 -9.92 -10.84 -16.70
C LEU A 62 -9.48 -12.02 -15.84
N GLY A 63 -10.34 -12.47 -14.93
CA GLY A 63 -10.09 -13.62 -14.09
C GLY A 63 -9.92 -14.91 -14.90
N GLU A 64 -10.81 -15.18 -15.87
CA GLU A 64 -10.72 -16.33 -16.78
C GLU A 64 -9.41 -16.33 -17.57
N MET A 65 -9.02 -15.19 -18.15
CA MET A 65 -7.75 -15.06 -18.88
C MET A 65 -6.53 -15.39 -18.02
N LEU A 66 -6.60 -15.17 -16.71
CA LEU A 66 -5.49 -15.37 -15.77
C LEU A 66 -5.61 -16.70 -14.98
N GLY A 67 -6.70 -17.44 -15.16
CA GLY A 67 -6.96 -18.71 -14.49
C GLY A 67 -7.23 -18.55 -12.97
N LEU A 68 -7.94 -17.48 -12.57
CA LEU A 68 -8.30 -17.15 -11.19
C LEU A 68 -9.67 -16.44 -11.14
N ARG A 69 -10.24 -16.24 -9.95
CA ARG A 69 -11.36 -15.31 -9.77
C ARG A 69 -10.83 -13.97 -9.30
N LEU A 70 -11.27 -12.89 -9.93
CA LEU A 70 -10.74 -11.55 -9.71
C LEU A 70 -11.81 -10.57 -9.25
N TRP A 71 -11.55 -9.87 -8.15
CA TRP A 71 -12.34 -8.74 -7.67
C TRP A 71 -11.47 -7.49 -7.57
N LEU A 72 -12.06 -6.35 -7.88
CA LEU A 72 -11.43 -5.04 -7.87
C LEU A 72 -12.13 -4.14 -6.85
N LYS A 73 -11.42 -3.68 -5.81
CA LYS A 73 -11.86 -2.64 -4.88
C LYS A 73 -11.55 -1.27 -5.47
N LEU A 74 -12.58 -0.48 -5.76
CA LEU A 74 -12.47 0.75 -6.54
C LEU A 74 -12.23 1.98 -5.64
N GLU A 75 -11.05 2.09 -5.00
CA GLU A 75 -10.68 3.29 -4.24
C GLU A 75 -10.51 4.54 -5.11
N THR A 76 -10.49 4.38 -6.42
CA THR A 76 -10.61 5.47 -7.41
C THR A 76 -11.91 6.25 -7.30
N MET A 77 -12.93 5.70 -6.63
CA MET A 77 -14.25 6.29 -6.46
C MET A 77 -14.44 7.01 -5.12
N GLN A 78 -13.39 7.15 -4.30
CA GLN A 78 -13.45 7.99 -3.11
C GLN A 78 -13.61 9.48 -3.48
N PHE A 79 -13.99 10.33 -2.53
CA PHE A 79 -14.23 11.76 -2.74
C PHE A 79 -13.05 12.47 -3.42
N THR A 80 -11.82 12.12 -3.05
CA THR A 80 -10.61 12.68 -3.68
C THR A 80 -9.95 11.74 -4.70
N GLY A 81 -10.66 10.70 -5.12
CA GLY A 81 -10.19 9.75 -6.12
C GLY A 81 -9.11 8.79 -5.64
N SER A 82 -8.95 8.58 -4.33
CA SER A 82 -8.00 7.62 -3.77
C SER A 82 -8.32 7.17 -2.35
N PHE A 83 -7.77 6.04 -1.95
CA PHE A 83 -7.86 5.48 -0.60
C PHE A 83 -7.39 6.42 0.53
N LYS A 84 -6.66 7.47 0.20
CA LYS A 84 -6.11 8.43 1.18
C LYS A 84 -7.19 9.13 1.99
N ASP A 85 -8.40 9.22 1.47
CA ASP A 85 -9.55 9.74 2.21
C ASP A 85 -9.77 9.02 3.54
N ARG A 86 -9.61 7.70 3.59
CA ARG A 86 -9.89 6.89 4.77
C ARG A 86 -9.02 7.28 5.97
N GLY A 87 -7.70 7.22 5.81
CA GLY A 87 -6.76 7.57 6.88
C GLY A 87 -6.78 9.07 7.21
N SER A 88 -6.89 9.94 6.20
CA SER A 88 -7.01 11.38 6.42
C SER A 88 -8.28 11.71 7.20
N CYS A 89 -9.41 11.11 6.86
CA CYS A 89 -10.67 11.27 7.57
C CYS A 89 -10.52 10.92 9.06
N LEU A 90 -10.02 9.73 9.37
CA LEU A 90 -9.85 9.28 10.75
C LEU A 90 -8.90 10.18 11.54
N LYS A 91 -7.71 10.46 10.96
CA LYS A 91 -6.69 11.28 11.64
C LYS A 91 -7.21 12.66 11.98
N LEU A 92 -7.84 13.34 11.02
CA LEU A 92 -8.32 14.70 11.23
C LEU A 92 -9.53 14.75 12.18
N GLN A 93 -10.43 13.76 12.15
CA GLN A 93 -11.51 13.66 13.14
C GLN A 93 -10.95 13.52 14.56
N ARG A 94 -9.96 12.66 14.77
CA ARG A 94 -9.34 12.48 16.09
C ARG A 94 -8.63 13.74 16.57
N LEU A 95 -7.99 14.47 15.67
CA LEU A 95 -7.38 15.78 15.99
C LEU A 95 -8.41 16.82 16.37
N ALA A 96 -9.50 16.94 15.60
CA ALA A 96 -10.57 17.89 15.88
C ALA A 96 -11.32 17.59 17.18
N GLN A 97 -11.42 16.32 17.58
CA GLN A 97 -12.11 15.85 18.79
C GLN A 97 -11.18 15.73 20.00
N SER A 98 -9.88 16.04 19.87
CA SER A 98 -8.94 15.98 20.99
C SER A 98 -9.24 17.05 22.04
N ALA A 99 -8.80 16.82 23.29
CA ALA A 99 -9.00 17.80 24.37
C ALA A 99 -8.36 19.18 24.08
N ASN A 100 -7.29 19.20 23.30
CA ASN A 100 -6.60 20.39 22.82
C ASN A 100 -6.46 20.31 21.29
N PRO A 101 -7.50 20.70 20.51
CA PRO A 101 -7.43 20.65 19.06
C PRO A 101 -6.33 21.59 18.53
N PRO A 102 -5.54 21.13 17.52
CA PRO A 102 -4.54 22.01 16.91
C PRO A 102 -5.20 23.16 16.16
N ALA A 103 -4.50 24.28 16.00
CA ALA A 103 -4.99 25.44 15.23
C ALA A 103 -5.18 25.13 13.73
N GLY A 104 -4.63 24.02 13.26
CA GLY A 104 -4.75 23.50 11.90
C GLY A 104 -3.89 22.25 11.70
N VAL A 105 -3.76 21.86 10.46
CA VAL A 105 -2.93 20.68 10.08
C VAL A 105 -1.95 21.05 8.97
N ALA A 106 -0.79 20.38 8.97
CA ALA A 106 0.21 20.50 7.91
C ALA A 106 0.57 19.12 7.37
N ALA A 107 0.81 19.01 6.07
CA ALA A 107 1.30 17.80 5.44
C ALA A 107 2.28 18.14 4.31
N ALA A 108 3.12 17.17 3.94
CA ALA A 108 3.99 17.26 2.77
C ALA A 108 3.57 16.21 1.75
N SER A 109 3.07 16.64 0.60
CA SER A 109 2.70 15.75 -0.50
C SER A 109 2.28 16.56 -1.72
N ALA A 110 2.67 16.11 -2.92
CA ALA A 110 2.18 16.65 -4.19
C ALA A 110 1.13 15.73 -4.86
N GLY A 111 0.55 14.77 -4.13
CA GLY A 111 -0.37 13.77 -4.69
C GLY A 111 -1.61 13.52 -3.82
N ASN A 112 -2.06 12.28 -3.80
CA ASN A 112 -3.31 11.87 -3.15
C ASN A 112 -3.42 12.22 -1.67
N HIS A 113 -2.31 12.18 -0.92
CA HIS A 113 -2.33 12.55 0.50
C HIS A 113 -2.66 14.03 0.71
N ALA A 114 -2.11 14.91 -0.13
CA ALA A 114 -2.42 16.33 -0.10
C ALA A 114 -3.93 16.59 -0.26
N GLN A 115 -4.53 15.93 -1.25
CA GLN A 115 -5.97 16.05 -1.54
C GLN A 115 -6.84 15.49 -0.41
N GLY A 116 -6.51 14.31 0.13
CA GLY A 116 -7.24 13.73 1.25
C GLY A 116 -7.18 14.60 2.51
N VAL A 117 -6.01 15.16 2.84
CA VAL A 117 -5.87 16.08 3.99
C VAL A 117 -6.66 17.38 3.74
N ALA A 118 -6.53 18.00 2.57
CA ALA A 118 -7.22 19.24 2.22
C ALA A 118 -8.75 19.07 2.32
N TYR A 119 -9.29 18.04 1.67
CA TYR A 119 -10.71 17.75 1.64
C TYR A 119 -11.31 17.55 3.05
N HIS A 120 -10.69 16.66 3.84
CA HIS A 120 -11.22 16.34 5.17
C HIS A 120 -10.96 17.46 6.19
N ALA A 121 -9.89 18.25 6.05
CA ALA A 121 -9.69 19.46 6.87
C ALA A 121 -10.78 20.50 6.59
N ARG A 122 -11.08 20.80 5.32
CA ARG A 122 -12.17 21.69 4.95
C ARG A 122 -13.50 21.22 5.51
N ARG A 123 -13.82 19.92 5.40
CA ARG A 123 -15.06 19.33 5.93
C ARG A 123 -15.20 19.51 7.45
N LEU A 124 -14.08 19.52 8.17
CA LEU A 124 -14.03 19.65 9.64
C LEU A 124 -13.81 21.12 10.10
N GLY A 125 -13.73 22.08 9.20
CA GLY A 125 -13.44 23.48 9.52
C GLY A 125 -12.00 23.72 10.01
N LEU A 126 -11.08 22.77 9.76
CA LEU A 126 -9.66 22.90 10.11
C LEU A 126 -8.90 23.63 9.00
N LYS A 127 -7.97 24.51 9.38
CA LYS A 127 -6.99 25.07 8.44
C LYS A 127 -6.04 23.96 8.00
N ALA A 128 -5.72 23.90 6.70
CA ALA A 128 -4.76 22.96 6.16
C ALA A 128 -3.68 23.70 5.35
N THR A 129 -2.42 23.41 5.62
CA THR A 129 -1.29 23.89 4.81
C THR A 129 -0.55 22.69 4.26
N ILE A 130 -0.43 22.61 2.93
CA ILE A 130 0.27 21.53 2.23
C ILE A 130 1.56 22.06 1.65
N VAL A 131 2.67 21.49 2.08
CA VAL A 131 4.00 21.83 1.53
C VAL A 131 4.31 20.88 0.38
N MET A 132 4.64 21.45 -0.78
CA MET A 132 4.95 20.72 -2.01
C MET A 132 6.34 21.10 -2.53
N PRO A 133 7.05 20.20 -3.25
CA PRO A 133 8.27 20.55 -3.94
C PRO A 133 8.09 21.70 -4.94
N LEU A 134 9.13 22.50 -5.14
CA LEU A 134 9.15 23.61 -6.10
C LEU A 134 8.81 23.17 -7.53
N THR A 135 9.14 21.92 -7.88
CA THR A 135 8.91 21.33 -9.21
C THR A 135 7.50 20.74 -9.38
N THR A 136 6.60 20.94 -8.41
CA THR A 136 5.24 20.36 -8.47
C THR A 136 4.45 20.95 -9.64
N PRO A 137 3.85 20.10 -10.51
CA PRO A 137 3.00 20.57 -11.61
C PRO A 137 1.83 21.43 -11.13
N PHE A 138 1.55 22.53 -11.85
CA PHE A 138 0.48 23.48 -11.52
C PHE A 138 -0.88 22.82 -11.31
N SER A 139 -1.22 21.82 -12.12
CA SER A 139 -2.49 21.08 -12.01
C SER A 139 -2.66 20.34 -10.66
N LYS A 140 -1.56 19.94 -10.01
CA LYS A 140 -1.60 19.32 -8.67
C LYS A 140 -1.79 20.38 -7.57
N ILE A 141 -1.17 21.56 -7.76
CA ILE A 141 -1.33 22.72 -6.86
C ILE A 141 -2.78 23.17 -6.88
N GLU A 142 -3.28 23.57 -8.06
CA GLU A 142 -4.64 24.05 -8.28
C GLU A 142 -5.70 23.08 -7.70
N ARG A 143 -5.52 21.77 -7.93
CA ARG A 143 -6.44 20.76 -7.39
C ARG A 143 -6.45 20.75 -5.85
N THR A 144 -5.30 20.94 -5.22
CA THR A 144 -5.20 20.95 -3.75
C THR A 144 -5.77 22.24 -3.15
N GLU A 145 -5.50 23.39 -3.77
CA GLU A 145 -6.08 24.69 -3.39
C GLU A 145 -7.60 24.71 -3.57
N GLY A 146 -8.10 24.13 -4.66
CA GLY A 146 -9.53 23.95 -4.91
C GLY A 146 -10.26 23.14 -3.84
N LEU A 147 -9.54 22.28 -3.12
CA LEU A 147 -10.05 21.54 -1.96
C LEU A 147 -9.97 22.33 -0.65
N GLY A 148 -9.43 23.58 -0.67
CA GLY A 148 -9.45 24.50 0.46
C GLY A 148 -8.18 24.54 1.30
N ALA A 149 -7.07 23.96 0.85
CA ALA A 149 -5.79 24.05 1.54
C ALA A 149 -4.94 25.23 1.03
N GLU A 150 -4.16 25.83 1.93
CA GLU A 150 -3.03 26.68 1.57
C GLU A 150 -1.90 25.79 1.01
N VAL A 151 -1.36 26.11 -0.17
CA VAL A 151 -0.21 25.41 -0.74
C VAL A 151 1.05 26.27 -0.59
N VAL A 152 2.10 25.69 -0.02
CA VAL A 152 3.42 26.30 0.13
C VAL A 152 4.42 25.50 -0.69
N LEU A 153 5.04 26.16 -1.68
CA LEU A 153 6.10 25.54 -2.49
C LEU A 153 7.45 25.69 -1.79
N ARG A 154 8.05 24.57 -1.37
CA ARG A 154 9.33 24.58 -0.65
C ARG A 154 10.05 23.24 -0.71
N GLY A 155 11.38 23.31 -0.98
CA GLY A 155 12.23 22.14 -1.16
C GLY A 155 12.22 21.59 -2.58
N GLU A 156 13.26 20.88 -2.95
CA GLU A 156 13.41 20.25 -4.27
C GLU A 156 12.78 18.86 -4.32
N SER A 157 12.52 18.26 -3.16
CA SER A 157 11.99 16.90 -3.00
C SER A 157 10.89 16.85 -1.94
N VAL A 158 10.06 15.79 -1.98
CA VAL A 158 9.06 15.53 -0.93
C VAL A 158 9.71 15.37 0.45
N ALA A 159 10.93 14.84 0.51
CA ALA A 159 11.66 14.70 1.76
C ALA A 159 12.00 16.07 2.37
N GLU A 160 12.52 17.01 1.58
CA GLU A 160 12.79 18.38 2.00
C GLU A 160 11.48 19.13 2.33
N SER A 161 10.45 19.00 1.49
CA SER A 161 9.12 19.55 1.79
C SER A 161 8.58 19.04 3.12
N THR A 162 8.89 17.78 3.49
CA THR A 162 8.48 17.20 4.78
C THR A 162 9.17 17.89 5.97
N VAL A 163 10.45 18.23 5.84
CA VAL A 163 11.15 19.01 6.87
C VAL A 163 10.46 20.35 7.07
N HIS A 164 10.24 21.08 5.98
CA HIS A 164 9.58 22.39 6.03
C HIS A 164 8.13 22.32 6.55
N ALA A 165 7.38 21.26 6.20
CA ALA A 165 6.04 21.06 6.74
C ALA A 165 6.01 20.85 8.25
N LYS A 166 7.01 20.14 8.80
CA LYS A 166 7.16 19.94 10.24
C LYS A 166 7.56 21.24 10.97
N GLU A 167 8.47 22.01 10.40
CA GLU A 167 8.85 23.32 10.92
C GLU A 167 7.65 24.28 10.95
N LEU A 168 6.89 24.35 9.86
CA LEU A 168 5.68 25.16 9.76
C LEU A 168 4.62 24.70 10.77
N ALA A 169 4.45 23.39 10.93
CA ALA A 169 3.51 22.84 11.91
C ALA A 169 3.87 23.32 13.34
N ALA A 170 5.15 23.25 13.71
CA ALA A 170 5.62 23.71 15.01
C ALA A 170 5.40 25.22 15.19
N GLN A 171 5.71 26.05 14.18
CA GLN A 171 5.57 27.50 14.24
C GLN A 171 4.11 27.96 14.35
N ARG A 172 3.16 27.26 13.69
CA ARG A 172 1.75 27.64 13.63
C ARG A 172 0.86 26.92 14.65
N ASN A 173 1.43 26.08 15.52
CA ASN A 173 0.68 25.17 16.39
C ASN A 173 -0.27 24.25 15.61
N TYR A 174 0.20 23.73 14.48
CA TYR A 174 -0.51 22.76 13.64
C TYR A 174 -0.05 21.35 13.96
N ALA A 175 -0.93 20.37 13.73
CA ALA A 175 -0.54 18.96 13.75
C ALA A 175 0.01 18.53 12.38
N PHE A 176 1.19 17.89 12.37
CA PHE A 176 1.70 17.27 11.16
C PHE A 176 0.98 15.96 10.88
N VAL A 177 0.46 15.79 9.67
CA VAL A 177 -0.25 14.59 9.22
C VAL A 177 0.66 13.76 8.32
N HIS A 178 1.16 12.64 8.87
CA HIS A 178 2.08 11.76 8.14
C HIS A 178 1.32 10.97 7.05
N PRO A 179 1.89 10.78 5.83
CA PRO A 179 1.17 10.15 4.72
C PRO A 179 0.92 8.64 4.85
N TYR A 180 1.62 7.92 5.74
CA TYR A 180 1.52 6.47 5.90
C TYR A 180 1.96 5.92 7.26
N ASP A 181 2.99 6.49 7.91
CA ASP A 181 3.61 5.95 9.14
C ASP A 181 3.03 6.60 10.40
N ASP A 182 1.73 6.40 10.59
CA ASP A 182 0.95 6.89 11.72
C ASP A 182 -0.13 5.86 12.05
N PRO A 183 -0.29 5.42 13.30
CA PRO A 183 -1.26 4.41 13.71
C PRO A 183 -2.69 4.67 13.24
N LEU A 184 -3.17 5.92 13.33
CA LEU A 184 -4.52 6.30 12.87
C LEU A 184 -4.63 6.26 11.35
N ILE A 185 -3.57 6.66 10.64
CA ILE A 185 -3.54 6.55 9.17
C ILE A 185 -3.62 5.07 8.76
N VAL A 186 -2.80 4.21 9.35
CA VAL A 186 -2.80 2.76 9.06
C VAL A 186 -4.17 2.14 9.35
N ALA A 187 -4.74 2.42 10.53
CA ALA A 187 -6.06 1.91 10.91
C ALA A 187 -7.16 2.39 9.95
N GLY A 188 -7.15 3.67 9.58
CA GLY A 188 -8.09 4.24 8.61
C GLY A 188 -7.99 3.58 7.25
N GLN A 189 -6.78 3.36 6.72
CA GLN A 189 -6.57 2.69 5.44
C GLN A 189 -7.05 1.23 5.46
N GLY A 190 -6.89 0.55 6.59
CA GLY A 190 -7.33 -0.83 6.77
C GLY A 190 -8.83 -1.04 6.59
N THR A 191 -9.64 0.01 6.74
CA THR A 191 -11.09 -0.06 6.55
C THR A 191 -11.51 -0.49 5.14
N ALA A 192 -10.63 -0.31 4.14
CA ALA A 192 -10.85 -0.83 2.79
C ALA A 192 -10.99 -2.36 2.77
N ALA A 193 -10.23 -3.08 3.63
CA ALA A 193 -10.34 -4.53 3.75
C ALA A 193 -11.63 -4.96 4.46
N ILE A 194 -12.13 -4.17 5.42
CA ILE A 194 -13.42 -4.45 6.07
C ILE A 194 -14.53 -4.51 5.03
N GLU A 195 -14.63 -3.46 4.21
CA GLU A 195 -15.64 -3.37 3.16
C GLU A 195 -15.45 -4.48 2.11
N MET A 196 -14.22 -4.64 1.60
CA MET A 196 -13.93 -5.58 0.53
C MET A 196 -14.23 -7.03 0.90
N LEU A 197 -13.84 -7.46 2.11
CA LEU A 197 -14.07 -8.83 2.58
C LEU A 197 -15.50 -9.05 3.08
N ALA A 198 -16.23 -8.00 3.46
CA ALA A 198 -17.67 -8.08 3.73
C ALA A 198 -18.46 -8.20 2.42
N ASP A 199 -18.12 -7.42 1.40
CA ASP A 199 -18.73 -7.47 0.07
C ASP A 199 -18.48 -8.83 -0.61
N GLN A 200 -17.28 -9.40 -0.46
CA GLN A 200 -16.82 -10.63 -1.11
C GLN A 200 -16.07 -11.56 -0.15
N PRO A 201 -16.80 -12.31 0.70
CA PRO A 201 -16.20 -13.21 1.70
C PRO A 201 -15.38 -14.36 1.10
N ALA A 202 -15.56 -14.66 -0.18
CA ALA A 202 -14.83 -15.72 -0.88
C ALA A 202 -13.36 -15.35 -1.16
N ILE A 203 -12.98 -14.08 -1.05
CA ILE A 203 -11.60 -13.65 -1.29
C ILE A 203 -10.66 -14.30 -0.28
N ASP A 204 -9.67 -15.03 -0.79
CA ASP A 204 -8.63 -15.72 -0.03
C ASP A 204 -7.23 -15.16 -0.23
N THR A 205 -7.09 -14.19 -1.12
CA THR A 205 -5.82 -13.58 -1.49
C THR A 205 -6.01 -12.10 -1.77
N LEU A 206 -5.20 -11.24 -1.15
CA LEU A 206 -5.18 -9.80 -1.41
C LEU A 206 -3.89 -9.39 -2.11
N VAL A 207 -4.01 -8.51 -3.11
CA VAL A 207 -2.88 -7.90 -3.82
C VAL A 207 -2.99 -6.38 -3.71
N ILE A 208 -2.03 -5.75 -2.99
CA ILE A 208 -2.17 -4.39 -2.48
C ILE A 208 -0.93 -3.56 -2.83
N PRO A 209 -1.06 -2.41 -3.51
CA PRO A 209 0.05 -1.50 -3.77
C PRO A 209 0.73 -1.00 -2.48
N VAL A 210 2.06 -0.94 -2.49
CA VAL A 210 2.90 -0.55 -1.34
C VAL A 210 3.84 0.59 -1.73
N GLY A 211 3.55 1.79 -1.21
CA GLY A 211 4.53 2.86 -1.10
C GLY A 211 5.18 2.84 0.28
N GLY A 212 4.80 3.75 1.16
CA GLY A 212 5.24 3.74 2.57
C GLY A 212 4.59 2.69 3.46
N GLY A 213 3.69 1.86 2.94
CA GLY A 213 3.15 0.67 3.59
C GLY A 213 1.78 0.82 4.27
N GLY A 214 1.26 2.05 4.49
CA GLY A 214 0.06 2.27 5.31
C GLY A 214 -1.20 1.51 4.87
N LEU A 215 -1.49 1.48 3.56
CA LEU A 215 -2.64 0.75 3.02
C LEU A 215 -2.49 -0.76 3.24
N CYS A 216 -1.37 -1.31 2.79
CA CYS A 216 -1.11 -2.74 2.86
C CYS A 216 -1.05 -3.23 4.31
N ALA A 217 -0.41 -2.47 5.22
CA ALA A 217 -0.35 -2.79 6.64
C ALA A 217 -1.75 -2.83 7.28
N GLY A 218 -2.55 -1.78 7.07
CA GLY A 218 -3.92 -1.72 7.60
C GLY A 218 -4.81 -2.84 7.07
N MET A 219 -4.77 -3.09 5.75
CA MET A 219 -5.57 -4.16 5.13
C MET A 219 -5.11 -5.56 5.58
N ALA A 220 -3.79 -5.77 5.72
CA ALA A 220 -3.24 -7.04 6.19
C ALA A 220 -3.67 -7.35 7.63
N LEU A 221 -3.69 -6.35 8.52
CA LEU A 221 -4.18 -6.51 9.89
C LEU A 221 -5.61 -7.06 9.92
N TRP A 222 -6.50 -6.49 9.12
CA TRP A 222 -7.88 -6.95 9.06
C TRP A 222 -8.02 -8.30 8.37
N ALA A 223 -7.37 -8.49 7.23
CA ALA A 223 -7.47 -9.73 6.46
C ALA A 223 -6.99 -10.96 7.27
N LYS A 224 -5.85 -10.84 7.94
CA LYS A 224 -5.31 -11.92 8.79
C LYS A 224 -6.13 -12.15 10.08
N HIS A 225 -6.86 -11.13 10.56
CA HIS A 225 -7.79 -11.27 11.67
C HIS A 225 -9.03 -12.08 11.28
N VAL A 226 -9.63 -11.76 10.13
CA VAL A 226 -10.83 -12.45 9.61
C VAL A 226 -10.49 -13.86 9.12
N ASN A 227 -9.40 -13.99 8.38
CA ASN A 227 -8.92 -15.26 7.85
C ASN A 227 -7.39 -15.34 7.96
N PRO A 228 -6.85 -16.04 8.98
CA PRO A 228 -5.40 -16.20 9.13
C PRO A 228 -4.70 -16.85 7.93
N ASN A 229 -5.44 -17.61 7.11
CA ASN A 229 -4.94 -18.26 5.90
C ASN A 229 -5.05 -17.38 4.65
N CYS A 230 -5.65 -16.19 4.74
CA CYS A 230 -5.70 -15.24 3.65
C CYS A 230 -4.26 -14.86 3.25
N ARG A 231 -3.90 -15.03 1.99
CA ARG A 231 -2.60 -14.57 1.48
C ARG A 231 -2.64 -13.06 1.22
N VAL A 232 -1.57 -12.39 1.59
CA VAL A 232 -1.43 -10.94 1.37
C VAL A 232 -0.13 -10.67 0.65
N TYR A 233 -0.24 -10.21 -0.59
CA TYR A 233 0.90 -9.77 -1.39
C TYR A 233 0.94 -8.26 -1.49
N GLY A 234 2.05 -7.66 -1.05
CA GLY A 234 2.36 -6.27 -1.37
C GLY A 234 2.82 -6.14 -2.82
N VAL A 235 2.70 -4.95 -3.42
CA VAL A 235 3.22 -4.67 -4.76
C VAL A 235 4.03 -3.38 -4.75
N GLN A 236 5.26 -3.44 -5.26
CA GLN A 236 6.09 -2.26 -5.52
C GLN A 236 6.55 -2.21 -6.98
N THR A 237 6.86 -1.01 -7.47
CA THR A 237 7.60 -0.87 -8.71
C THR A 237 9.04 -1.35 -8.54
N ALA A 238 9.58 -2.07 -9.51
CA ALA A 238 10.99 -2.48 -9.55
C ALA A 238 11.96 -1.28 -9.51
N MET A 239 11.47 -0.09 -9.89
CA MET A 239 12.22 1.16 -9.82
C MET A 239 12.44 1.65 -8.38
N CYS A 240 11.60 1.25 -7.41
CA CYS A 240 11.68 1.71 -6.02
C CYS A 240 11.22 0.61 -5.03
N PRO A 241 11.97 -0.50 -4.86
CA PRO A 241 11.57 -1.65 -4.04
C PRO A 241 11.99 -1.49 -2.55
N SER A 242 11.85 -0.28 -2.00
CA SER A 242 12.34 0.10 -0.68
C SER A 242 11.76 -0.73 0.48
N MET A 243 10.44 -0.94 0.48
CA MET A 243 9.76 -1.71 1.53
C MET A 243 10.13 -3.19 1.45
N ARG A 244 10.24 -3.76 0.25
CA ARG A 244 10.69 -5.14 0.07
C ARG A 244 12.08 -5.36 0.67
N ALA A 245 13.01 -4.47 0.38
CA ALA A 245 14.36 -4.52 0.98
C ALA A 245 14.29 -4.40 2.51
N ALA A 246 13.50 -3.45 3.03
CA ALA A 246 13.36 -3.22 4.47
C ALA A 246 12.82 -4.45 5.23
N ILE A 247 11.74 -5.08 4.75
CA ILE A 247 11.16 -6.25 5.43
C ILE A 247 12.04 -7.49 5.34
N ARG A 248 12.89 -7.58 4.31
CA ARG A 248 13.85 -8.68 4.14
C ARG A 248 15.17 -8.45 4.84
N GLY A 249 15.40 -7.23 5.36
CA GLY A 249 16.69 -6.84 5.95
C GLY A 249 17.82 -6.78 4.92
N GLU A 250 17.47 -6.53 3.65
CA GLU A 250 18.39 -6.40 2.53
C GLU A 250 18.85 -4.94 2.39
N PRO A 251 20.05 -4.67 1.85
CA PRO A 251 20.44 -3.32 1.49
C PRO A 251 19.44 -2.71 0.51
N VAL A 252 19.10 -1.44 0.74
CA VAL A 252 18.19 -0.71 -0.17
C VAL A 252 18.93 -0.47 -1.49
N PRO A 253 18.43 -0.97 -2.63
CA PRO A 253 19.08 -0.77 -3.92
C PRO A 253 19.00 0.68 -4.37
N ALA A 254 19.77 1.04 -5.41
CA ALA A 254 19.60 2.32 -6.10
C ALA A 254 18.16 2.47 -6.58
N MET A 255 17.53 3.61 -6.28
CA MET A 255 16.11 3.82 -6.54
C MET A 255 15.88 4.99 -7.48
N HIS A 256 14.97 4.79 -8.42
CA HIS A 256 14.49 5.80 -9.33
C HIS A 256 13.03 6.13 -9.01
N THR A 257 12.72 7.41 -8.85
CA THR A 257 11.36 7.89 -8.55
C THR A 257 10.61 8.38 -9.79
N HIS A 258 11.28 8.44 -10.95
CA HIS A 258 10.64 8.72 -12.23
C HIS A 258 9.98 7.45 -12.77
N THR A 259 8.78 7.17 -12.28
CA THR A 259 7.96 6.01 -12.63
C THR A 259 6.52 6.45 -12.82
N LEU A 260 5.77 5.75 -13.68
CA LEU A 260 4.32 5.95 -13.81
C LEU A 260 3.59 5.71 -12.48
N ALA A 261 4.13 4.82 -11.64
CA ALA A 261 3.61 4.50 -10.32
C ALA A 261 4.17 5.43 -9.23
N ASP A 262 4.23 6.75 -9.46
CA ASP A 262 4.80 7.76 -8.56
C ASP A 262 4.20 7.70 -7.13
N GLY A 263 2.91 7.38 -7.01
CA GLY A 263 2.23 7.26 -5.72
C GLY A 263 2.75 6.13 -4.80
N ILE A 264 3.50 5.16 -5.36
CA ILE A 264 4.17 4.09 -4.60
C ILE A 264 5.70 4.15 -4.66
N ALA A 265 6.28 5.17 -5.31
CA ALA A 265 7.73 5.36 -5.39
C ALA A 265 8.28 6.04 -4.12
N VAL A 266 8.13 5.39 -2.98
CA VAL A 266 8.53 5.89 -1.65
C VAL A 266 9.91 5.35 -1.28
N LYS A 267 10.91 6.23 -1.18
CA LYS A 267 12.30 5.85 -0.86
C LYS A 267 12.48 5.38 0.57
N THR A 268 11.75 5.96 1.52
CA THR A 268 11.88 5.65 2.95
C THR A 268 10.62 4.95 3.43
N PRO A 269 10.68 3.63 3.68
CA PRO A 269 9.58 2.89 4.29
C PRO A 269 9.21 3.45 5.67
N GLY A 270 7.94 3.32 6.07
CA GLY A 270 7.56 3.62 7.44
C GLY A 270 8.12 2.57 8.41
N VAL A 271 8.42 2.96 9.63
CA VAL A 271 8.92 2.06 10.67
C VAL A 271 7.79 1.16 11.18
N VAL A 272 6.68 1.77 11.57
CA VAL A 272 5.48 1.04 12.05
C VAL A 272 4.94 0.13 10.96
N THR A 273 4.83 0.65 9.73
CA THR A 273 4.29 -0.13 8.61
C THR A 273 5.19 -1.29 8.23
N ALA A 274 6.52 -1.11 8.22
CA ALA A 274 7.47 -2.19 7.91
C ALA A 274 7.41 -3.33 8.94
N GLU A 275 7.28 -3.01 10.23
CA GLU A 275 7.10 -4.04 11.28
C GLU A 275 5.84 -4.88 11.08
N ILE A 276 4.72 -4.23 10.73
CA ILE A 276 3.45 -4.92 10.46
C ILE A 276 3.59 -5.78 9.20
N LEU A 277 4.12 -5.22 8.12
CA LEU A 277 4.26 -5.94 6.85
C LEU A 277 5.21 -7.14 6.97
N LYS A 278 6.32 -7.01 7.69
CA LYS A 278 7.26 -8.11 7.96
C LYS A 278 6.60 -9.31 8.64
N GLN A 279 5.54 -9.10 9.40
CA GLN A 279 4.83 -10.15 10.13
C GLN A 279 3.65 -10.75 9.36
N LEU A 280 2.98 -9.95 8.52
CA LEU A 280 1.67 -10.28 7.98
C LEU A 280 1.62 -10.51 6.47
N VAL A 281 2.59 -9.98 5.69
CA VAL A 281 2.58 -10.21 4.24
C VAL A 281 3.35 -11.47 3.87
N ASP A 282 2.84 -12.16 2.86
CA ASP A 282 3.48 -13.36 2.35
C ASP A 282 4.69 -13.01 1.47
N ASP A 283 4.63 -11.96 0.66
CA ASP A 283 5.76 -11.34 -0.06
C ASP A 283 5.39 -9.96 -0.61
N ILE A 284 6.38 -9.24 -1.15
CA ILE A 284 6.19 -8.04 -1.97
C ILE A 284 6.63 -8.35 -3.41
N LEU A 285 5.65 -8.37 -4.31
CA LEU A 285 5.83 -8.60 -5.73
C LEU A 285 6.33 -7.32 -6.41
N LEU A 286 7.19 -7.47 -7.42
CA LEU A 286 7.70 -6.34 -8.20
C LEU A 286 7.08 -6.32 -9.59
N VAL A 287 6.78 -5.12 -10.07
CA VAL A 287 6.27 -4.85 -11.42
C VAL A 287 7.15 -3.84 -12.12
N ASP A 288 7.30 -3.98 -13.44
CA ASP A 288 8.03 -3.05 -14.29
C ASP A 288 7.10 -1.97 -14.84
N GLU A 289 7.67 -0.91 -15.42
CA GLU A 289 6.92 0.19 -16.04
C GLU A 289 5.96 -0.30 -17.14
N VAL A 290 6.39 -1.27 -17.94
CA VAL A 290 5.56 -1.82 -19.02
C VAL A 290 4.36 -2.59 -18.46
N ASP A 291 4.52 -3.31 -17.35
CA ASP A 291 3.41 -4.00 -16.67
C ASP A 291 2.38 -2.99 -16.16
N VAL A 292 2.85 -1.89 -15.54
CA VAL A 292 1.99 -0.83 -15.02
C VAL A 292 1.27 -0.10 -16.15
N GLU A 293 1.97 0.29 -17.23
CA GLU A 293 1.35 0.90 -18.42
C GLU A 293 0.27 0.00 -19.04
N THR A 294 0.56 -1.30 -19.15
CA THR A 294 -0.39 -2.29 -19.68
C THR A 294 -1.60 -2.42 -18.78
N ALA A 295 -1.40 -2.45 -17.45
CA ALA A 295 -2.48 -2.52 -16.49
C ALA A 295 -3.41 -1.30 -16.57
N VAL A 296 -2.88 -0.07 -16.64
CA VAL A 296 -3.67 1.16 -16.84
C VAL A 296 -4.52 1.06 -18.11
N GLN A 297 -3.91 0.61 -19.22
CA GLN A 297 -4.60 0.46 -20.49
C GLN A 297 -5.72 -0.59 -20.44
N VAL A 298 -5.46 -1.77 -19.86
CA VAL A 298 -6.44 -2.86 -19.75
C VAL A 298 -7.60 -2.45 -18.84
N LEU A 299 -7.34 -1.84 -17.70
CA LEU A 299 -8.37 -1.35 -16.79
C LEU A 299 -9.28 -0.31 -17.48
N ALA A 300 -8.71 0.66 -18.19
CA ALA A 300 -9.48 1.65 -18.92
C ALA A 300 -10.28 1.04 -20.06
N ALA A 301 -9.67 0.14 -20.87
CA ALA A 301 -10.30 -0.41 -22.05
C ALA A 301 -11.33 -1.51 -21.74
N GLN A 302 -11.07 -2.38 -20.77
CA GLN A 302 -11.90 -3.56 -20.49
C GLN A 302 -12.80 -3.39 -19.28
N GLN A 303 -12.34 -2.76 -18.20
CA GLN A 303 -13.13 -2.53 -16.99
C GLN A 303 -13.81 -1.16 -16.94
N LYS A 304 -13.46 -0.25 -17.88
CA LYS A 304 -13.94 1.15 -17.91
C LYS A 304 -13.58 1.93 -16.63
N VAL A 305 -12.48 1.53 -16.00
CA VAL A 305 -11.96 2.17 -14.78
C VAL A 305 -10.66 2.88 -15.11
N VAL A 306 -10.60 4.18 -14.82
CA VAL A 306 -9.37 4.97 -14.91
C VAL A 306 -8.62 4.83 -13.59
N ALA A 307 -7.43 4.25 -13.64
CA ALA A 307 -6.50 4.17 -12.52
C ALA A 307 -5.20 4.90 -12.84
N GLU A 308 -4.59 5.53 -11.85
CA GLU A 308 -3.20 6.01 -11.94
C GLU A 308 -2.22 4.84 -11.88
N GLY A 309 -0.94 5.06 -12.20
CA GLY A 309 0.06 3.97 -12.21
C GLY A 309 0.15 3.24 -10.88
N ALA A 310 0.14 3.96 -9.75
CA ALA A 310 0.10 3.35 -8.42
C ALA A 310 -1.18 2.54 -8.17
N GLY A 311 -2.33 3.04 -8.66
CA GLY A 311 -3.63 2.36 -8.56
C GLY A 311 -3.69 1.08 -9.41
N ALA A 312 -3.03 1.06 -10.55
CA ALA A 312 -2.98 -0.08 -11.46
C ALA A 312 -1.93 -1.14 -11.08
N ALA A 313 -0.96 -0.79 -10.21
CA ALA A 313 0.17 -1.68 -9.88
C ALA A 313 -0.25 -3.04 -9.32
N GLY A 314 -1.34 -3.08 -8.53
CA GLY A 314 -1.90 -4.34 -8.02
C GLY A 314 -2.35 -5.26 -9.15
N PHE A 315 -3.08 -4.74 -10.12
CA PHE A 315 -3.50 -5.52 -11.29
C PHE A 315 -2.31 -5.92 -12.20
N ALA A 316 -1.32 -5.03 -12.34
CA ALA A 316 -0.07 -5.36 -13.03
C ALA A 316 0.63 -6.57 -12.40
N ALA A 317 0.68 -6.63 -11.05
CA ALA A 317 1.26 -7.76 -10.34
C ALA A 317 0.46 -9.05 -10.53
N VAL A 318 -0.87 -8.99 -10.50
CA VAL A 318 -1.72 -10.17 -10.78
C VAL A 318 -1.45 -10.72 -12.17
N THR A 319 -1.31 -9.86 -13.16
CA THR A 319 -1.01 -10.27 -14.55
C THR A 319 0.38 -10.89 -14.66
N ARG A 320 1.40 -10.21 -14.14
CA ARG A 320 2.81 -10.66 -14.21
C ARG A 320 3.05 -11.96 -13.45
N HIS A 321 2.43 -12.10 -12.29
CA HIS A 321 2.64 -13.22 -11.37
C HIS A 321 1.43 -14.17 -11.31
N ALA A 322 0.64 -14.27 -12.38
CA ALA A 322 -0.56 -15.10 -12.43
C ALA A 322 -0.32 -16.56 -12.01
N HIS A 323 0.89 -17.10 -12.28
CA HIS A 323 1.26 -18.46 -11.90
C HIS A 323 1.22 -18.70 -10.38
N LEU A 324 1.44 -17.68 -9.54
CA LEU A 324 1.36 -17.75 -8.08
C LEU A 324 -0.09 -17.70 -7.56
N LEU A 325 -1.00 -17.21 -8.39
CA LEU A 325 -2.38 -16.85 -8.02
C LEU A 325 -3.43 -17.75 -8.67
N ARG A 326 -3.00 -18.70 -9.52
CA ARG A 326 -3.90 -19.59 -10.26
C ARG A 326 -4.82 -20.38 -9.32
N GLY A 327 -6.10 -20.42 -9.66
CA GLY A 327 -7.14 -21.10 -8.87
C GLY A 327 -7.56 -20.37 -7.59
N ARG A 328 -7.01 -19.17 -7.32
CA ARG A 328 -7.31 -18.36 -6.14
C ARG A 328 -8.47 -17.39 -6.37
N ASN A 329 -9.04 -16.93 -5.25
CA ASN A 329 -10.01 -15.86 -5.19
C ASN A 329 -9.28 -14.57 -4.82
N VAL A 330 -8.89 -13.78 -5.83
CA VAL A 330 -7.98 -12.67 -5.69
C VAL A 330 -8.72 -11.34 -5.61
N GLY A 331 -8.48 -10.59 -4.55
CA GLY A 331 -8.90 -9.21 -4.39
C GLY A 331 -7.75 -8.23 -4.67
N VAL A 332 -7.96 -7.30 -5.58
CA VAL A 332 -7.01 -6.24 -5.93
C VAL A 332 -7.57 -4.89 -5.56
N VAL A 333 -6.74 -4.03 -4.97
CA VAL A 333 -7.14 -2.65 -4.66
C VAL A 333 -6.64 -1.71 -5.75
N LEU A 334 -7.56 -1.08 -6.48
CA LEU A 334 -7.27 0.04 -7.36
C LEU A 334 -7.21 1.31 -6.52
N CYS A 335 -6.04 1.58 -5.95
CA CYS A 335 -5.89 2.48 -4.80
C CYS A 335 -6.01 3.98 -5.12
N GLY A 336 -5.99 4.39 -6.40
CA GLY A 336 -6.18 5.77 -6.83
C GLY A 336 -6.36 5.91 -8.34
N GLY A 337 -7.05 6.99 -8.75
CA GLY A 337 -7.37 7.30 -10.14
C GLY A 337 -6.89 8.70 -10.60
N ASN A 338 -6.08 9.40 -9.81
CA ASN A 338 -5.68 10.79 -10.05
C ASN A 338 -4.57 10.95 -11.09
N ILE A 339 -4.61 10.15 -12.17
CA ILE A 339 -3.66 10.25 -13.27
C ILE A 339 -3.81 11.58 -14.02
N ASP A 340 -2.68 12.19 -14.41
CA ASP A 340 -2.69 13.36 -15.29
C ASP A 340 -3.22 12.98 -16.68
N ARG A 341 -4.06 13.87 -17.27
CA ARG A 341 -4.71 13.61 -18.56
C ARG A 341 -3.72 13.39 -19.70
N ARG A 342 -2.61 14.12 -19.72
CA ARG A 342 -1.55 13.95 -20.76
C ARG A 342 -0.83 12.61 -20.56
N MET A 343 -0.57 12.25 -19.30
CA MET A 343 0.03 10.96 -18.98
C MET A 343 -0.88 9.81 -19.40
N LEU A 344 -2.19 9.89 -19.08
CA LEU A 344 -3.16 8.88 -19.51
C LEU A 344 -3.19 8.73 -21.04
N ALA A 345 -3.28 9.85 -21.78
CA ALA A 345 -3.24 9.84 -23.23
C ALA A 345 -1.94 9.20 -23.75
N THR A 346 -0.79 9.52 -23.15
CA THR A 346 0.51 8.95 -23.52
C THR A 346 0.54 7.44 -23.30
N VAL A 347 0.04 6.96 -22.15
CA VAL A 347 0.00 5.52 -21.83
C VAL A 347 -0.90 4.78 -22.84
N LEU A 348 -2.08 5.31 -23.13
CA LEU A 348 -3.00 4.70 -24.11
C LEU A 348 -2.39 4.64 -25.51
N LEU A 349 -1.74 5.72 -25.98
CA LEU A 349 -1.06 5.75 -27.29
C LEU A 349 0.12 4.78 -27.35
N ARG A 350 0.92 4.69 -26.28
CA ARG A 350 2.01 3.70 -26.21
C ARG A 350 1.48 2.26 -26.26
N GLY A 351 0.35 2.00 -25.59
CA GLY A 351 -0.33 0.70 -25.66
C GLY A 351 -0.77 0.36 -27.07
N LEU A 352 -1.49 1.28 -27.75
CA LEU A 352 -1.93 1.08 -29.14
C LEU A 352 -0.75 0.83 -30.09
N LYS A 353 0.40 1.48 -29.84
CA LYS A 353 1.63 1.25 -30.63
C LYS A 353 2.20 -0.15 -30.37
N ARG A 354 2.27 -0.60 -29.10
CA ARG A 354 2.70 -1.98 -28.75
C ARG A 354 1.80 -3.04 -29.39
N ASP A 355 0.51 -2.78 -29.40
CA ASP A 355 -0.50 -3.69 -30.00
C ASP A 355 -0.50 -3.65 -31.56
N GLY A 356 0.37 -2.84 -32.17
CA GLY A 356 0.42 -2.70 -33.64
C GLY A 356 -0.80 -1.98 -34.25
N LYS A 357 -1.64 -1.33 -33.41
CA LYS A 357 -2.88 -0.67 -33.84
C LYS A 357 -2.66 0.73 -34.44
N ILE A 358 -1.51 1.35 -34.13
CA ILE A 358 -1.08 2.63 -34.71
C ILE A 358 0.40 2.60 -35.06
N ALA A 359 0.75 3.33 -36.12
CA ALA A 359 2.14 3.59 -36.51
C ALA A 359 2.36 5.09 -36.64
N LYS A 360 3.59 5.55 -36.32
CA LYS A 360 4.03 6.94 -36.56
C LYS A 360 5.01 6.92 -37.68
N LEU A 361 4.64 7.58 -38.79
CA LEU A 361 5.52 7.78 -39.92
C LEU A 361 6.11 9.20 -39.88
N ARG A 362 7.39 9.33 -40.11
CA ARG A 362 8.06 10.61 -40.36
C ARG A 362 8.49 10.63 -41.80
N ILE A 363 7.89 11.53 -42.59
CA ILE A 363 8.21 11.71 -44.02
C ILE A 363 9.01 13.01 -44.13
N ALA A 364 10.24 12.92 -44.63
CA ALA A 364 11.01 14.09 -45.06
C ALA A 364 10.51 14.52 -46.43
N ILE A 365 10.02 15.75 -46.53
CA ILE A 365 9.61 16.35 -47.79
C ILE A 365 10.74 17.31 -48.17
N HIS A 366 11.32 17.13 -49.36
CA HIS A 366 12.23 18.09 -49.97
C HIS A 366 11.40 19.04 -50.83
N ASP A 367 11.55 20.35 -50.63
CA ASP A 367 10.97 21.40 -51.46
C ASP A 367 11.64 21.46 -52.83
#